data_7212143183fefa101d56030d8fcf2060
#
_entry.id   7212143183fefa101d56030d8fcf2060
#
_cell.length_a   1.000
_cell.length_b   1.000
_cell.length_c   1.000
_cell.angle_alpha   90.00
_cell.angle_beta   90.00
_cell.angle_gamma   90.00
#
_symmetry.space_group_name_H-M   'P 1'
#
loop_
_entity.id
_entity.type
_entity.pdbx_description
1 polymer ?
#
loop_
_entity_poly.entity_id
_entity_poly.type
_entity_poly.pdbx_seq_one_letter_code
_entity_poly.pdbx_strand_id
1 'polypeptide(L)'
;MTLDQGLIDAIVRTKNSQDLLKECLDAIIAEIPVRRIIIVDAGSTDRTNEIASSYDKVEFYSRSDMNLGQATKYALSMAQTDWVAIIDSDVVLRKGWFENIRKYMQEADAIEGCRIDHYSFAVKRDTVPEIGWLGHTLIKKGPILHMDMDTQFGEDTVVKFNFDKEGKVWKKIPNSVADHYTKIDNMKHIRTGMIFRPEPQVINVPKATQIQQGHIVRKCHALTKKQAIKILLLVPIYEAYWAFKKNFWFTLAYFKLV
;
A
#
# COMPACT_ATOMS: atom_id res chain seq x y z
N MET A 1 2.42 -17.80 30.53
CA MET A 1 1.94 -17.30 29.24
C MET A 1 1.79 -15.80 29.38
N THR A 2 2.69 -15.03 28.81
CA THR A 2 2.86 -13.60 29.02
C THR A 2 1.73 -12.81 28.35
N LEU A 3 1.35 -11.68 28.93
CA LEU A 3 0.25 -10.76 28.55
C LEU A 3 0.33 -10.18 27.12
N ASP A 4 1.27 -10.65 26.30
CA ASP A 4 1.57 -10.15 24.95
C ASP A 4 0.88 -10.96 23.81
N GLN A 5 0.03 -11.93 24.18
CA GLN A 5 -0.62 -12.82 23.20
C GLN A 5 -1.80 -12.12 22.53
N GLY A 6 -1.54 -11.46 21.43
CA GLY A 6 -2.56 -10.84 20.58
C GLY A 6 -2.25 -9.41 20.13
N LEU A 7 -1.21 -8.79 20.67
CA LEU A 7 -0.80 -7.45 20.23
C LEU A 7 0.03 -7.52 18.93
N ILE A 8 -0.18 -6.57 18.04
CA ILE A 8 0.45 -6.48 16.72
C ILE A 8 1.23 -5.17 16.64
N ASP A 9 2.46 -5.20 16.14
CA ASP A 9 3.13 -3.99 15.70
C ASP A 9 2.54 -3.56 14.34
N ALA A 10 2.29 -2.26 14.17
CA ALA A 10 1.94 -1.71 12.88
C ALA A 10 3.10 -0.87 12.33
N ILE A 11 3.24 -0.82 11.02
CA ILE A 11 4.16 0.09 10.34
C ILE A 11 3.41 0.99 9.39
N VAL A 12 3.80 2.26 9.35
CA VAL A 12 3.25 3.26 8.43
C VAL A 12 4.41 4.00 7.77
N ARG A 13 4.38 4.07 6.45
CA ARG A 13 5.35 4.85 5.68
C ARG A 13 4.72 6.20 5.35
N THR A 14 5.47 7.28 5.58
CA THR A 14 4.94 8.64 5.39
C THR A 14 5.83 9.48 4.50
N LYS A 15 5.20 10.36 3.74
CA LYS A 15 5.81 11.50 3.09
C LYS A 15 4.76 12.56 2.80
N ASN A 16 4.81 13.70 3.52
CA ASN A 16 3.84 14.79 3.40
C ASN A 16 2.39 14.27 3.52
N SER A 17 2.11 13.60 4.63
CA SER A 17 0.87 12.86 4.87
C SER A 17 -0.09 13.59 5.81
N GLN A 18 0.11 14.88 6.11
CA GLN A 18 -0.65 15.65 7.11
C GLN A 18 -2.18 15.57 6.93
N ASP A 19 -2.66 15.37 5.70
CA ASP A 19 -4.10 15.46 5.41
C ASP A 19 -4.91 14.23 5.84
N LEU A 20 -4.26 13.07 5.97
CA LEU A 20 -4.92 11.78 6.23
C LEU A 20 -4.26 10.97 7.35
N LEU A 21 -3.07 11.37 7.79
CA LEU A 21 -2.33 10.59 8.78
C LEU A 21 -3.10 10.44 10.10
N LYS A 22 -3.84 11.48 10.50
CA LYS A 22 -4.65 11.41 11.72
C LYS A 22 -5.72 10.33 11.63
N GLU A 23 -6.51 10.34 10.56
CA GLU A 23 -7.57 9.35 10.32
C GLU A 23 -7.01 7.94 10.17
N CYS A 24 -5.85 7.82 9.53
CA CYS A 24 -5.13 6.54 9.40
C CYS A 24 -4.74 5.99 10.79
N LEU A 25 -4.09 6.80 11.62
CA LEU A 25 -3.65 6.39 12.96
C LEU A 25 -4.83 6.08 13.89
N ASP A 26 -5.87 6.90 13.86
CA ASP A 26 -7.11 6.65 14.62
C ASP A 26 -7.73 5.30 14.23
N ALA A 27 -7.78 5.00 12.93
CA ALA A 27 -8.31 3.73 12.44
C ALA A 27 -7.44 2.53 12.82
N ILE A 28 -6.11 2.66 12.77
CA ILE A 28 -5.18 1.61 13.21
C ILE A 28 -5.41 1.30 14.70
N ILE A 29 -5.50 2.33 15.54
CA ILE A 29 -5.68 2.16 17.00
C ILE A 29 -7.06 1.56 17.33
N ALA A 30 -8.09 1.93 16.56
CA ALA A 30 -9.45 1.44 16.77
C ALA A 30 -9.65 -0.02 16.31
N GLU A 31 -8.99 -0.42 15.23
CA GLU A 31 -9.23 -1.69 14.57
C GLU A 31 -8.23 -2.79 14.94
N ILE A 32 -6.99 -2.44 15.22
CA ILE A 32 -5.92 -3.39 15.50
C ILE A 32 -5.56 -3.33 16.99
N PRO A 33 -5.41 -4.47 17.69
CA PRO A 33 -4.85 -4.49 19.04
C PRO A 33 -3.35 -4.14 18.97
N VAL A 34 -3.08 -2.87 18.58
CA VAL A 34 -1.73 -2.42 18.29
C VAL A 34 -0.93 -2.23 19.58
N ARG A 35 0.27 -2.81 19.60
CA ARG A 35 1.26 -2.59 20.66
C ARG A 35 1.94 -1.23 20.48
N ARG A 36 2.44 -0.97 19.27
CA ARG A 36 3.01 0.30 18.82
C ARG A 36 2.87 0.45 17.30
N ILE A 37 3.00 1.67 16.85
CA ILE A 37 3.00 2.05 15.44
C ILE A 37 4.37 2.63 15.10
N ILE A 38 5.11 1.97 14.22
CA ILE A 38 6.43 2.40 13.76
C ILE A 38 6.22 3.21 12.48
N ILE A 39 6.49 4.51 12.53
CA ILE A 39 6.42 5.40 11.37
C ILE A 39 7.83 5.62 10.82
N VAL A 40 8.01 5.34 9.53
CA VAL A 40 9.23 5.70 8.79
C VAL A 40 8.90 6.78 7.77
N ASP A 41 9.44 7.96 8.00
CA ASP A 41 9.15 9.18 7.25
C ASP A 41 10.26 9.52 6.26
N ALA A 42 9.90 9.72 5.00
CA ALA A 42 10.83 10.03 3.91
C ALA A 42 11.16 11.53 3.79
N GLY A 43 11.24 12.24 4.93
CA GLY A 43 11.59 13.66 4.99
C GLY A 43 10.40 14.56 4.66
N SER A 44 9.32 14.42 5.40
CA SER A 44 8.15 15.32 5.31
C SER A 44 8.52 16.75 5.73
N THR A 45 7.92 17.71 5.05
CA THR A 45 8.07 19.16 5.32
C THR A 45 6.78 19.82 5.79
N ASP A 46 5.70 19.05 5.88
CA ASP A 46 4.39 19.45 6.38
C ASP A 46 4.22 19.05 7.87
N ARG A 47 3.00 19.05 8.36
CA ARG A 47 2.69 18.71 9.76
C ARG A 47 2.69 17.21 10.08
N THR A 48 3.21 16.36 9.18
CA THR A 48 3.24 14.90 9.37
C THR A 48 3.89 14.51 10.71
N ASN A 49 5.05 15.06 11.03
CA ASN A 49 5.76 14.77 12.29
C ASN A 49 4.97 15.24 13.53
N GLU A 50 4.40 16.44 13.47
CA GLU A 50 3.57 16.99 14.56
C GLU A 50 2.39 16.07 14.87
N ILE A 51 1.67 15.63 13.83
CA ILE A 51 0.55 14.70 13.97
C ILE A 51 1.02 13.36 14.55
N ALA A 52 2.07 12.77 13.99
CA ALA A 52 2.61 11.50 14.45
C ALA A 52 3.00 11.55 15.94
N SER A 53 3.66 12.61 16.36
CA SER A 53 4.17 12.80 17.72
C SER A 53 3.05 13.06 18.76
N SER A 54 1.82 13.28 18.33
CA SER A 54 0.68 13.45 19.24
C SER A 54 0.09 12.11 19.75
N TYR A 55 0.61 10.97 19.30
CA TYR A 55 0.14 9.63 19.67
C TYR A 55 1.15 8.88 20.52
N ASP A 56 0.79 8.48 21.73
CA ASP A 56 1.66 7.76 22.67
C ASP A 56 2.18 6.42 22.13
N LYS A 57 1.44 5.79 21.22
CA LYS A 57 1.82 4.49 20.63
C LYS A 57 2.70 4.62 19.40
N VAL A 58 3.01 5.83 18.95
CA VAL A 58 3.80 6.08 17.75
C VAL A 58 5.28 6.24 18.07
N GLU A 59 6.10 5.49 17.35
CA GLU A 59 7.54 5.70 17.26
C GLU A 59 7.88 6.27 15.86
N PHE A 60 8.35 7.50 15.79
CA PHE A 60 8.60 8.22 14.55
C PHE A 60 10.09 8.27 14.21
N TYR A 61 10.43 7.84 12.99
CA TYR A 61 11.80 7.79 12.46
C TYR A 61 11.88 8.53 11.13
N SER A 62 12.59 9.66 11.09
CA SER A 62 12.83 10.39 9.84
C SER A 62 14.03 9.77 9.09
N ARG A 63 13.78 9.24 7.90
CA ARG A 63 14.75 8.51 7.07
C ARG A 63 14.62 8.91 5.59
N SER A 64 14.98 10.16 5.30
CA SER A 64 14.99 10.70 3.93
C SER A 64 16.04 10.07 3.01
N ASP A 65 16.96 9.32 3.59
CA ASP A 65 18.03 8.57 2.92
C ASP A 65 17.57 7.21 2.35
N MET A 66 16.36 6.76 2.70
CA MET A 66 15.84 5.46 2.29
C MET A 66 14.82 5.59 1.15
N ASN A 67 14.83 4.64 0.22
CA ASN A 67 13.73 4.42 -0.70
C ASN A 67 12.59 3.67 -0.02
N LEU A 68 11.45 3.50 -0.73
CA LEU A 68 10.23 2.92 -0.16
C LEU A 68 10.44 1.48 0.35
N GLY A 69 11.11 0.64 -0.43
CA GLY A 69 11.40 -0.73 -0.03
C GLY A 69 12.35 -0.82 1.15
N GLN A 70 13.41 -0.03 1.17
CA GLN A 70 14.35 0.08 2.28
C GLN A 70 13.65 0.57 3.56
N ALA A 71 12.79 1.58 3.46
CA ALA A 71 11.98 2.08 4.58
C ALA A 71 11.04 1.00 5.14
N THR A 72 10.40 0.21 4.26
CA THR A 72 9.57 -0.92 4.66
C THR A 72 10.37 -1.97 5.43
N LYS A 73 11.52 -2.38 4.88
CA LYS A 73 12.39 -3.36 5.53
C LYS A 73 12.95 -2.86 6.86
N TYR A 74 13.34 -1.58 6.93
CA TYR A 74 13.80 -0.94 8.15
C TYR A 74 12.71 -0.97 9.23
N ALA A 75 11.49 -0.55 8.91
CA ALA A 75 10.37 -0.58 9.86
C ALA A 75 10.06 -2.01 10.35
N LEU A 76 10.07 -3.00 9.43
CA LEU A 76 9.89 -4.41 9.79
C LEU A 76 11.00 -4.95 10.69
N SER A 77 12.24 -4.51 10.51
CA SER A 77 13.37 -4.93 11.35
C SER A 77 13.23 -4.43 12.79
N MET A 78 12.55 -3.31 12.98
CA MET A 78 12.28 -2.76 14.32
C MET A 78 11.06 -3.41 14.99
N ALA A 79 10.14 -3.99 14.23
CA ALA A 79 8.97 -4.66 14.78
C ALA A 79 9.37 -5.84 15.66
N GLN A 80 8.70 -6.02 16.81
CA GLN A 80 8.98 -7.10 17.77
C GLN A 80 7.98 -8.25 17.66
N THR A 81 6.83 -8.04 17.03
CA THR A 81 5.86 -9.09 16.74
C THR A 81 6.18 -9.82 15.45
N ASP A 82 5.85 -11.12 15.35
CA ASP A 82 6.07 -11.90 14.12
C ASP A 82 5.11 -11.49 13.01
N TRP A 83 3.86 -11.23 13.37
CA TRP A 83 2.87 -10.63 12.50
C TRP A 83 2.91 -9.11 12.65
N VAL A 84 2.93 -8.42 11.51
CA VAL A 84 3.00 -6.95 11.44
C VAL A 84 1.93 -6.46 10.49
N ALA A 85 1.20 -5.42 10.90
CA ALA A 85 0.27 -4.73 10.01
C ALA A 85 1.03 -3.64 9.22
N ILE A 86 1.03 -3.73 7.89
CA ILE A 86 1.56 -2.70 7.02
C ILE A 86 0.39 -1.87 6.51
N ILE A 87 0.36 -0.59 6.86
CA ILE A 87 -0.73 0.32 6.50
C ILE A 87 -0.12 1.56 5.83
N ASP A 88 -0.61 1.94 4.66
CA ASP A 88 -0.19 3.18 4.01
C ASP A 88 -0.84 4.39 4.69
N SER A 89 -0.15 5.53 4.73
CA SER A 89 -0.57 6.74 5.45
C SER A 89 -1.83 7.41 4.89
N ASP A 90 -2.30 6.97 3.74
CA ASP A 90 -3.53 7.40 3.07
C ASP A 90 -4.63 6.32 3.07
N VAL A 91 -4.49 5.34 3.97
CA VAL A 91 -5.44 4.25 4.17
C VAL A 91 -6.15 4.38 5.51
N VAL A 92 -7.47 4.24 5.47
CA VAL A 92 -8.32 4.23 6.67
C VAL A 92 -9.03 2.89 6.77
N LEU A 93 -8.70 2.12 7.80
CA LEU A 93 -9.29 0.80 8.05
C LEU A 93 -10.75 0.95 8.48
N ARG A 94 -11.64 0.12 7.93
CA ARG A 94 -13.03 0.09 8.36
C ARG A 94 -13.24 -0.87 9.51
N LYS A 95 -14.32 -0.63 10.27
CA LYS A 95 -14.74 -1.48 11.39
C LYS A 95 -14.76 -2.95 11.03
N GLY A 96 -14.11 -3.77 11.85
CA GLY A 96 -14.00 -5.21 11.70
C GLY A 96 -12.85 -5.65 10.79
N TRP A 97 -11.99 -4.74 10.33
CA TRP A 97 -10.87 -5.07 9.46
C TRP A 97 -9.99 -6.17 10.06
N PHE A 98 -9.47 -5.97 11.26
CA PHE A 98 -8.59 -6.93 11.92
C PHE A 98 -9.32 -8.22 12.32
N GLU A 99 -10.55 -8.12 12.83
CA GLU A 99 -11.36 -9.27 13.23
C GLU A 99 -11.63 -10.24 12.06
N ASN A 100 -11.74 -9.72 10.86
CA ASN A 100 -11.91 -10.55 9.66
C ASN A 100 -10.59 -11.18 9.20
N ILE A 101 -9.49 -10.46 9.30
CA ILE A 101 -8.16 -10.91 8.86
C ILE A 101 -7.57 -11.95 9.83
N ARG A 102 -7.63 -11.72 11.15
CA ARG A 102 -6.96 -12.56 12.14
C ARG A 102 -7.37 -14.02 12.14
N LYS A 103 -8.56 -14.32 11.63
CA LYS A 103 -9.09 -15.69 11.50
C LYS A 103 -8.21 -16.59 10.63
N TYR A 104 -7.42 -15.99 9.76
CA TYR A 104 -6.59 -16.71 8.78
C TYR A 104 -5.10 -16.71 9.11
N MET A 105 -4.70 -16.20 10.28
CA MET A 105 -3.29 -16.11 10.65
C MET A 105 -2.59 -17.49 10.76
N GLN A 106 -3.35 -18.55 11.04
CA GLN A 106 -2.80 -19.92 11.09
C GLN A 106 -2.67 -20.58 9.69
N GLU A 107 -3.31 -20.00 8.67
CA GLU A 107 -3.41 -20.58 7.34
C GLU A 107 -2.66 -19.78 6.27
N ALA A 108 -2.06 -18.66 6.64
CA ALA A 108 -1.43 -17.74 5.71
C ALA A 108 -0.10 -17.20 6.23
N ASP A 109 0.66 -16.60 5.33
CA ASP A 109 1.88 -15.85 5.63
C ASP A 109 1.68 -14.35 5.37
N ALA A 110 0.72 -14.00 4.52
CA ALA A 110 0.21 -12.65 4.32
C ALA A 110 -1.30 -12.66 4.11
N ILE A 111 -2.00 -11.68 4.67
CA ILE A 111 -3.46 -11.56 4.61
C ILE A 111 -3.80 -10.12 4.26
N GLU A 112 -4.31 -9.94 3.06
CA GLU A 112 -4.71 -8.65 2.49
C GLU A 112 -6.23 -8.50 2.55
N GLY A 113 -6.70 -7.32 2.90
CA GLY A 113 -8.10 -6.96 2.84
C GLY A 113 -8.59 -6.59 1.44
N CYS A 114 -9.79 -6.03 1.38
CA CYS A 114 -10.34 -5.38 0.20
C CYS A 114 -10.19 -3.87 0.35
N ARG A 115 -9.82 -3.18 -0.71
CA ARG A 115 -9.67 -1.73 -0.68
C ARG A 115 -10.75 -1.05 -1.52
N ILE A 116 -11.21 0.11 -1.05
CA ILE A 116 -12.07 1.01 -1.81
C ILE A 116 -11.25 2.26 -2.15
N ASP A 117 -10.95 2.46 -3.42
CA ASP A 117 -10.19 3.62 -3.87
C ASP A 117 -11.08 4.86 -3.97
N HIS A 118 -10.67 5.93 -3.29
CA HIS A 118 -11.24 7.26 -3.38
C HIS A 118 -10.25 8.17 -4.11
N TYR A 119 -10.62 8.61 -5.29
CA TYR A 119 -9.81 9.56 -6.04
C TYR A 119 -10.24 11.00 -5.74
N SER A 120 -9.34 11.96 -5.91
CA SER A 120 -9.60 13.40 -5.67
C SER A 120 -10.80 13.96 -6.44
N PHE A 121 -11.23 13.30 -7.52
CA PHE A 121 -12.45 13.62 -8.26
C PHE A 121 -13.67 12.74 -7.89
N ALA A 122 -13.65 12.09 -6.72
CA ALA A 122 -14.76 11.36 -6.11
C ALA A 122 -15.26 10.11 -6.84
N VAL A 123 -14.36 9.32 -7.37
CA VAL A 123 -14.67 7.95 -7.83
C VAL A 123 -14.43 6.99 -6.68
N LYS A 124 -15.46 6.24 -6.30
CA LYS A 124 -15.31 5.09 -5.42
C LYS A 124 -15.27 3.83 -6.28
N ARG A 125 -14.23 3.06 -6.14
CA ARG A 125 -14.10 1.77 -6.82
C ARG A 125 -13.69 0.71 -5.81
N ASP A 126 -14.42 -0.40 -5.74
CA ASP A 126 -13.96 -1.60 -5.04
C ASP A 126 -12.90 -2.27 -5.91
N THR A 127 -11.66 -2.25 -5.46
CA THR A 127 -10.57 -2.94 -6.15
C THR A 127 -10.07 -4.08 -5.29
N VAL A 128 -10.08 -5.28 -5.84
CA VAL A 128 -9.30 -6.41 -5.34
C VAL A 128 -8.13 -6.54 -6.29
N PRO A 129 -6.95 -6.00 -5.97
CA PRO A 129 -5.81 -6.12 -6.86
C PRO A 129 -5.47 -7.60 -7.02
N GLU A 130 -5.21 -8.05 -8.24
CA GLU A 130 -4.73 -9.40 -8.51
C GLU A 130 -3.33 -9.62 -7.94
N ILE A 131 -2.56 -8.55 -7.89
CA ILE A 131 -1.23 -8.49 -7.27
C ILE A 131 -1.41 -8.09 -5.80
N GLY A 132 -0.66 -8.71 -4.89
CA GLY A 132 -0.66 -8.37 -3.47
C GLY A 132 -0.33 -6.87 -3.27
N TRP A 133 -1.01 -6.22 -2.35
CA TRP A 133 -0.74 -4.84 -1.98
C TRP A 133 -0.48 -4.73 -0.48
N LEU A 134 0.68 -4.19 -0.12
CA LEU A 134 1.11 -4.13 1.28
C LEU A 134 0.34 -3.10 2.11
N GLY A 135 -0.19 -2.05 1.49
CA GLY A 135 -0.74 -0.87 2.19
C GLY A 135 -1.93 -1.09 3.11
N HIS A 136 -2.46 -2.32 3.23
CA HIS A 136 -3.45 -2.75 4.23
C HIS A 136 -3.37 -4.26 4.46
N THR A 137 -2.16 -4.74 4.71
CA THR A 137 -1.85 -6.18 4.81
C THR A 137 -1.30 -6.53 6.18
N LEU A 138 -1.80 -7.60 6.77
CA LEU A 138 -1.19 -8.28 7.92
C LEU A 138 -0.24 -9.34 7.38
N ILE A 139 1.04 -9.30 7.77
CA ILE A 139 2.08 -10.13 7.15
C ILE A 139 3.11 -10.62 8.18
N LYS A 140 3.63 -11.82 7.98
CA LYS A 140 4.79 -12.31 8.72
C LYS A 140 6.05 -11.59 8.25
N LYS A 141 6.75 -10.93 9.16
CA LYS A 141 7.95 -10.14 8.83
C LYS A 141 9.15 -11.00 8.40
N GLY A 142 9.29 -12.19 8.96
CA GLY A 142 10.47 -13.05 8.77
C GLY A 142 10.89 -13.21 7.31
N PRO A 143 10.01 -13.62 6.40
CA PRO A 143 10.36 -13.77 4.99
C PRO A 143 10.88 -12.48 4.35
N ILE A 144 10.26 -11.31 4.68
CA ILE A 144 10.62 -10.02 4.05
C ILE A 144 12.01 -9.55 4.48
N LEU A 145 12.43 -9.83 5.71
CA LEU A 145 13.72 -9.38 6.22
C LEU A 145 14.91 -9.95 5.42
N HIS A 146 14.73 -11.08 4.75
CA HIS A 146 15.74 -11.71 3.92
C HIS A 146 15.69 -11.28 2.44
N MET A 147 14.65 -10.55 2.04
CA MET A 147 14.51 -10.09 0.65
C MET A 147 15.40 -8.87 0.38
N ASP A 148 15.81 -8.73 -0.86
CA ASP A 148 16.34 -7.48 -1.35
C ASP A 148 15.18 -6.52 -1.62
N MET A 149 15.16 -5.42 -0.88
CA MET A 149 14.11 -4.40 -0.90
C MET A 149 14.64 -3.05 -1.39
N ASP A 150 15.71 -3.05 -2.18
CA ASP A 150 16.25 -1.81 -2.77
C ASP A 150 15.41 -1.39 -3.98
N THR A 151 14.21 -0.90 -3.70
CA THR A 151 13.25 -0.46 -4.72
C THR A 151 12.51 0.81 -4.31
N GLN A 152 12.41 1.76 -5.25
CA GLN A 152 11.66 3.00 -5.05
C GLN A 152 10.14 2.80 -5.24
N PHE A 153 9.73 1.82 -6.03
CA PHE A 153 8.34 1.52 -6.36
C PHE A 153 8.13 0.03 -6.57
N GLY A 154 6.92 -0.46 -6.28
CA GLY A 154 6.54 -1.85 -6.53
C GLY A 154 7.14 -2.83 -5.53
N GLU A 155 7.45 -2.37 -4.31
CA GLU A 155 7.92 -3.21 -3.21
C GLU A 155 6.91 -4.31 -2.87
N ASP A 156 5.63 -4.03 -3.01
CA ASP A 156 4.54 -5.01 -2.88
C ASP A 156 4.61 -6.11 -3.95
N THR A 157 4.94 -5.74 -5.19
CA THR A 157 5.20 -6.72 -6.27
C THR A 157 6.42 -7.59 -5.97
N VAL A 158 7.50 -7.00 -5.45
CA VAL A 158 8.71 -7.73 -5.05
C VAL A 158 8.39 -8.74 -3.94
N VAL A 159 7.68 -8.30 -2.91
CA VAL A 159 7.29 -9.16 -1.78
C VAL A 159 6.37 -10.27 -2.27
N LYS A 160 5.31 -9.95 -3.03
CA LYS A 160 4.37 -10.96 -3.53
C LYS A 160 5.05 -12.00 -4.42
N PHE A 161 5.93 -11.57 -5.32
CA PHE A 161 6.69 -12.48 -6.19
C PHE A 161 7.56 -13.45 -5.39
N ASN A 162 8.29 -12.95 -4.39
CA ASN A 162 9.13 -13.79 -3.55
C ASN A 162 8.29 -14.75 -2.69
N PHE A 163 7.15 -14.30 -2.16
CA PHE A 163 6.20 -15.15 -1.44
C PHE A 163 5.72 -16.30 -2.32
N ASP A 164 5.32 -16.03 -3.56
CA ASP A 164 4.89 -17.06 -4.51
C ASP A 164 6.01 -18.04 -4.84
N LYS A 165 7.22 -17.53 -5.06
CA LYS A 165 8.43 -18.34 -5.35
C LYS A 165 8.79 -19.29 -4.18
N GLU A 166 8.58 -18.83 -2.95
CA GLU A 166 8.85 -19.60 -1.72
C GLU A 166 7.68 -20.48 -1.28
N GLY A 167 6.58 -20.50 -2.05
CA GLY A 167 5.37 -21.26 -1.70
C GLY A 167 4.63 -20.72 -0.48
N LYS A 168 4.84 -19.42 -0.13
CA LYS A 168 4.13 -18.74 0.95
C LYS A 168 2.69 -18.45 0.57
N VAL A 169 1.79 -18.53 1.54
CA VAL A 169 0.36 -18.34 1.32
C VAL A 169 -0.02 -16.87 1.50
N TRP A 170 -0.50 -16.26 0.42
CA TRP A 170 -1.08 -14.91 0.43
C TRP A 170 -2.61 -15.00 0.26
N LYS A 171 -3.36 -14.71 1.33
CA LYS A 171 -4.83 -14.72 1.30
C LYS A 171 -5.39 -13.32 1.09
N LYS A 172 -6.51 -13.23 0.36
CA LYS A 172 -7.30 -12.00 0.18
C LYS A 172 -8.67 -12.16 0.81
N ILE A 173 -9.04 -11.23 1.68
CA ILE A 173 -10.25 -11.29 2.49
C ILE A 173 -11.22 -10.16 2.07
N PRO A 174 -12.24 -10.46 1.24
CA PRO A 174 -13.13 -9.43 0.68
C PRO A 174 -13.92 -8.64 1.72
N ASN A 175 -14.19 -9.24 2.89
CA ASN A 175 -14.97 -8.61 3.96
C ASN A 175 -14.14 -7.74 4.90
N SER A 176 -12.82 -7.71 4.73
CA SER A 176 -11.92 -6.86 5.47
C SER A 176 -11.61 -5.61 4.66
N VAL A 177 -12.34 -4.53 4.90
CA VAL A 177 -12.36 -3.37 3.99
C VAL A 177 -11.54 -2.21 4.55
N ALA A 178 -10.77 -1.57 3.68
CA ALA A 178 -10.07 -0.33 3.92
C ALA A 178 -10.38 0.72 2.83
N ASP A 179 -10.49 1.98 3.23
CA ASP A 179 -10.60 3.11 2.31
C ASP A 179 -9.20 3.65 1.99
N HIS A 180 -8.90 3.80 0.71
CA HIS A 180 -7.63 4.34 0.22
C HIS A 180 -7.87 5.65 -0.52
N TYR A 181 -7.25 6.72 -0.06
CA TYR A 181 -7.46 8.09 -0.55
C TYR A 181 -6.31 8.54 -1.43
N THR A 182 -6.42 8.33 -2.73
CA THR A 182 -5.37 8.70 -3.68
C THR A 182 -5.51 10.16 -4.11
N LYS A 183 -4.47 10.96 -3.87
CA LYS A 183 -4.36 12.32 -4.42
C LYS A 183 -3.86 12.25 -5.87
N ILE A 184 -4.76 12.41 -6.83
CA ILE A 184 -4.39 12.41 -8.26
C ILE A 184 -3.87 13.78 -8.73
N ASP A 185 -4.06 14.83 -7.94
CA ASP A 185 -3.63 16.19 -8.30
C ASP A 185 -2.12 16.34 -8.49
N ASN A 186 -1.35 15.35 -8.10
CA ASN A 186 0.09 15.36 -8.24
C ASN A 186 0.54 14.63 -9.51
N MET A 187 0.39 15.30 -10.66
CA MET A 187 0.99 14.87 -11.94
C MET A 187 2.50 14.56 -11.81
N LYS A 188 3.15 15.07 -10.76
CA LYS A 188 4.54 14.81 -10.44
C LYS A 188 4.74 13.37 -9.91
N HIS A 189 3.82 12.87 -9.06
CA HIS A 189 3.83 11.47 -8.62
C HIS A 189 3.53 10.50 -9.75
N ILE A 190 2.64 10.88 -10.64
CA ILE A 190 2.34 10.11 -11.86
C ILE A 190 3.59 10.03 -12.76
N ARG A 191 4.35 11.12 -12.90
CA ARG A 191 5.59 11.12 -13.69
C ARG A 191 6.73 10.32 -13.07
N THR A 192 6.90 10.38 -11.76
CA THR A 192 7.98 9.64 -11.06
C THR A 192 7.65 8.17 -10.85
N GLY A 193 6.37 7.83 -10.61
CA GLY A 193 5.93 6.42 -10.48
C GLY A 193 5.94 5.63 -11.78
N MET A 194 6.12 6.29 -12.92
CA MET A 194 6.14 5.65 -14.24
C MET A 194 7.50 5.56 -14.90
N ILE A 195 8.52 6.16 -14.34
CA ILE A 195 9.88 5.85 -14.74
C ILE A 195 10.24 4.54 -14.04
N PHE A 196 9.70 3.43 -14.56
CA PHE A 196 10.34 2.15 -14.39
C PHE A 196 11.74 2.29 -14.99
N ARG A 197 12.70 2.68 -14.20
CA ARG A 197 14.05 2.24 -14.47
C ARG A 197 13.97 0.73 -14.33
N PRO A 198 14.35 -0.05 -15.34
CA PRO A 198 14.48 -1.48 -15.17
C PRO A 198 15.63 -1.73 -14.20
N GLU A 199 15.32 -1.68 -12.91
CA GLU A 199 16.22 -2.22 -11.89
C GLU A 199 16.38 -3.69 -12.23
N PRO A 200 17.62 -4.22 -12.23
CA PRO A 200 17.88 -5.60 -12.60
C PRO A 200 17.01 -6.63 -11.87
N GLN A 201 16.49 -6.28 -10.70
CA GLN A 201 15.63 -7.11 -9.88
C GLN A 201 14.18 -7.21 -10.39
N VAL A 202 13.69 -6.20 -11.10
CA VAL A 202 12.34 -6.20 -11.71
C VAL A 202 12.33 -7.01 -13.01
N ILE A 203 13.47 -7.26 -13.63
CA ILE A 203 13.59 -8.03 -14.88
C ILE A 203 13.13 -9.49 -14.70
N ASN A 204 13.17 -10.02 -13.48
CA ASN A 204 12.74 -11.39 -13.17
C ASN A 204 11.24 -11.53 -12.89
N VAL A 205 10.48 -10.43 -12.83
CA VAL A 205 9.01 -10.50 -12.73
C VAL A 205 8.46 -10.85 -14.11
N PRO A 206 7.71 -11.95 -14.26
CA PRO A 206 7.14 -12.34 -15.55
C PRO A 206 6.39 -11.16 -16.19
N LYS A 207 6.62 -10.89 -17.47
CA LYS A 207 5.95 -9.80 -18.23
C LYS A 207 4.42 -9.84 -18.08
N ALA A 208 3.83 -11.03 -17.98
CA ALA A 208 2.42 -11.22 -17.71
C ALA A 208 1.96 -10.58 -16.39
N THR A 209 2.76 -10.65 -15.33
CA THR A 209 2.43 -10.07 -14.02
C THR A 209 2.47 -8.53 -14.04
N GLN A 210 3.32 -7.94 -14.89
CA GLN A 210 3.39 -6.49 -15.08
C GLN A 210 2.23 -5.94 -15.92
N ILE A 211 1.68 -6.75 -16.81
CA ILE A 211 0.56 -6.37 -17.71
C ILE A 211 -0.79 -6.52 -17.01
N GLN A 212 -0.90 -7.41 -16.01
CA GLN A 212 -2.14 -7.68 -15.28
C GLN A 212 -2.45 -6.67 -14.16
N GLN A 213 -1.78 -5.53 -14.10
CA GLN A 213 -2.19 -4.41 -13.22
C GLN A 213 -3.50 -3.72 -13.69
N GLY A 214 -4.33 -4.45 -14.44
CA GLY A 214 -5.69 -4.04 -14.73
C GLY A 214 -6.54 -4.14 -13.47
N HIS A 215 -6.84 -2.99 -12.87
CA HIS A 215 -7.79 -2.93 -11.75
C HIS A 215 -9.15 -3.46 -12.20
N ILE A 216 -9.56 -4.61 -11.69
CA ILE A 216 -10.91 -5.10 -11.93
C ILE A 216 -11.87 -4.31 -11.05
N VAL A 217 -12.58 -3.39 -11.68
CA VAL A 217 -13.66 -2.65 -11.04
C VAL A 217 -14.82 -3.61 -10.79
N ARG A 218 -15.11 -3.93 -9.55
CA ARG A 218 -16.18 -4.86 -9.21
C ARG A 218 -17.50 -4.19 -8.81
N LYS A 219 -17.47 -2.92 -8.32
CA LYS A 219 -18.68 -2.24 -7.88
C LYS A 219 -18.49 -0.72 -7.87
N CYS A 220 -19.40 0.01 -8.50
CA CYS A 220 -19.55 1.45 -8.29
C CYS A 220 -20.60 1.69 -7.21
N HIS A 221 -20.26 2.43 -6.15
CA HIS A 221 -21.23 2.89 -5.17
C HIS A 221 -22.09 4.02 -5.75
N ALA A 222 -23.28 4.21 -5.20
CA ALA A 222 -24.20 5.26 -5.62
C ALA A 222 -23.49 6.63 -5.60
N LEU A 223 -23.44 7.28 -6.74
CA LEU A 223 -22.81 8.58 -6.94
C LEU A 223 -23.87 9.67 -7.01
N THR A 224 -23.52 10.88 -6.55
CA THR A 224 -24.34 12.05 -6.86
C THR A 224 -24.31 12.32 -8.37
N LYS A 225 -25.37 12.96 -8.91
CA LYS A 225 -25.43 13.34 -10.34
C LYS A 225 -24.18 14.12 -10.79
N LYS A 226 -23.67 15.01 -9.93
CA LYS A 226 -22.47 15.83 -10.19
C LYS A 226 -21.20 14.98 -10.27
N GLN A 227 -21.07 13.98 -9.42
CA GLN A 227 -19.97 13.00 -9.43
C GLN A 227 -20.04 12.09 -10.65
N ALA A 228 -21.22 11.60 -11.00
CA ALA A 228 -21.42 10.78 -12.19
C ALA A 228 -21.04 11.51 -13.50
N ILE A 229 -21.41 12.80 -13.63
CA ILE A 229 -21.03 13.62 -14.78
C ILE A 229 -19.52 13.82 -14.86
N LYS A 230 -18.85 14.12 -13.73
CA LYS A 230 -17.39 14.22 -13.70
C LYS A 230 -16.70 12.92 -14.12
N ILE A 231 -17.21 11.79 -13.68
CA ILE A 231 -16.68 10.47 -14.04
C ILE A 231 -16.85 10.22 -15.53
N LEU A 232 -18.05 10.42 -16.07
CA LEU A 232 -18.33 10.23 -17.49
C LEU A 232 -17.41 11.06 -18.39
N LEU A 233 -17.02 12.26 -17.96
CA LEU A 233 -16.20 13.17 -18.75
C LEU A 233 -14.69 12.95 -18.53
N LEU A 234 -14.26 12.65 -17.31
CA LEU A 234 -12.84 12.65 -16.95
C LEU A 234 -12.21 11.25 -16.94
N VAL A 235 -12.95 10.21 -16.54
CA VAL A 235 -12.39 8.86 -16.47
C VAL A 235 -11.99 8.32 -17.84
N PRO A 236 -12.79 8.43 -18.90
CA PRO A 236 -12.38 7.98 -20.24
C PRO A 236 -11.13 8.69 -20.74
N ILE A 237 -11.02 10.01 -20.49
CA ILE A 237 -9.84 10.81 -20.88
C ILE A 237 -8.63 10.36 -20.08
N TYR A 238 -8.80 10.11 -18.78
CA TYR A 238 -7.77 9.64 -17.88
C TYR A 238 -7.31 8.23 -18.26
N GLU A 239 -8.25 7.30 -18.49
CA GLU A 239 -7.95 5.92 -18.92
C GLU A 239 -7.22 5.89 -20.27
N ALA A 240 -7.67 6.70 -21.24
CA ALA A 240 -7.00 6.84 -22.53
C ALA A 240 -5.58 7.42 -22.39
N TYR A 241 -5.41 8.45 -21.57
CA TYR A 241 -4.10 9.04 -21.27
C TYR A 241 -3.16 8.01 -20.62
N TRP A 242 -3.68 7.20 -19.65
CA TRP A 242 -2.91 6.17 -18.97
C TRP A 242 -2.53 5.03 -19.91
N ALA A 243 -3.47 4.55 -20.72
CA ALA A 243 -3.21 3.51 -21.71
C ALA A 243 -2.14 3.95 -22.71
N PHE A 244 -2.25 5.19 -23.23
CA PHE A 244 -1.24 5.77 -24.11
C PHE A 244 0.12 5.87 -23.44
N LYS A 245 0.17 6.41 -22.22
CA LYS A 245 1.43 6.63 -21.51
C LYS A 245 2.10 5.33 -21.10
N LYS A 246 1.32 4.34 -20.63
CA LYS A 246 1.80 3.00 -20.32
C LYS A 246 2.44 2.35 -21.55
N ASN A 247 1.75 2.37 -22.68
CA ASN A 247 2.26 1.79 -23.92
C ASN A 247 3.49 2.52 -24.45
N PHE A 248 3.52 3.85 -24.36
CA PHE A 248 4.66 4.67 -24.79
C PHE A 248 5.92 4.34 -23.97
N TRP A 249 5.83 4.33 -22.65
CA TRP A 249 6.98 4.03 -21.78
C TRP A 249 7.41 2.56 -21.86
N PHE A 250 6.46 1.63 -22.02
CA PHE A 250 6.77 0.23 -22.30
C PHE A 250 7.55 0.07 -23.61
N THR A 251 7.16 0.79 -24.64
CA THR A 251 7.85 0.77 -25.94
C THR A 251 9.28 1.31 -25.81
N LEU A 252 9.45 2.44 -25.14
CA LEU A 252 10.78 3.02 -24.92
C LEU A 252 11.69 2.10 -24.10
N ALA A 253 11.18 1.52 -23.00
CA ALA A 253 11.93 0.57 -22.18
C ALA A 253 12.24 -0.73 -22.93
N TYR A 254 11.29 -1.24 -23.75
CA TYR A 254 11.48 -2.43 -24.56
C TYR A 254 12.63 -2.26 -25.58
N PHE A 255 12.74 -1.09 -26.20
CA PHE A 255 13.81 -0.78 -27.13
C PHE A 255 15.06 -0.21 -26.47
N LYS A 256 15.14 -0.17 -25.12
CA LYS A 256 16.27 0.41 -24.37
C LYS A 256 16.61 1.85 -24.80
N LEU A 257 15.60 2.65 -25.06
CA LEU A 257 15.74 4.04 -25.48
C LEU A 257 15.71 5.03 -24.31
N VAL A 258 15.57 4.52 -23.08
CA VAL A 258 15.62 5.24 -21.79
C VAL A 258 16.29 4.38 -20.74
#